data_9905094a28d4d6d5e4902174e884cc32
#
_entry.id   9905094a28d4d6d5e4902174e884cc32
#
_cell.length_a   1.000
_cell.length_b   1.000
_cell.length_c   1.000
_cell.angle_alpha   90.00
_cell.angle_beta   90.00
_cell.angle_gamma   90.00
#
_symmetry.space_group_name_H-M   'P 1'
#
loop_
_entity.id
_entity.type
_entity.pdbx_description
1 polymer ?
#
loop_
_entity_poly.entity_id
_entity_poly.type
_entity_poly.pdbx_seq_one_letter_code
_entity_poly.pdbx_strand_id
1 'polypeptide(L)'
;MPNSPLSELKTDEWNSMVDVNIKGVLNGIAAVLPTFTSQKSGHIITTSSVAGLKAYPGGAVYGATKWAVRDLMEVLRMESAQESTNIRTATIYPAAINTELLDTITDKSISEGMTALYEQYGIAPDRVANIVAFAIDQPEDTNINEFTIGPTSQPW
;
A
#
# COMPACT_ATOMS: atom_id res chain seq x y z
N MET A 1 3.37 -10.94 -1.02
CA MET A 1 2.52 -11.02 0.19
C MET A 1 2.53 -12.44 0.77
N PRO A 2 3.66 -12.96 1.23
CA PRO A 2 3.72 -14.31 1.82
C PRO A 2 3.03 -14.33 3.18
N ASN A 3 1.71 -14.51 3.16
CA ASN A 3 0.89 -14.63 4.36
C ASN A 3 1.02 -16.03 4.96
N SER A 4 1.17 -16.11 6.29
CA SER A 4 1.19 -17.36 7.05
C SER A 4 0.88 -17.09 8.53
N PRO A 5 0.41 -18.08 9.31
CA PRO A 5 0.33 -17.95 10.76
C PRO A 5 1.72 -17.64 11.35
N LEU A 6 1.78 -16.81 12.39
CA LEU A 6 3.05 -16.49 13.07
C LEU A 6 3.75 -17.74 13.62
N SER A 7 3.00 -18.77 13.99
CA SER A 7 3.52 -20.03 14.49
C SER A 7 4.40 -20.80 13.48
N GLU A 8 4.27 -20.49 12.19
CA GLU A 8 5.11 -21.10 11.12
C GLU A 8 6.53 -20.56 11.10
N LEU A 9 6.80 -19.47 11.81
CA LEU A 9 8.13 -18.85 11.98
C LEU A 9 8.91 -18.63 10.66
N LYS A 10 8.21 -18.23 9.60
CA LYS A 10 8.81 -17.97 8.27
C LYS A 10 9.60 -16.65 8.26
N THR A 11 10.67 -16.58 9.06
CA THR A 11 11.44 -15.37 9.32
C THR A 11 12.07 -14.74 8.08
N ASP A 12 12.48 -15.55 7.10
CA ASP A 12 13.04 -15.04 5.84
C ASP A 12 11.99 -14.30 5.01
N GLU A 13 10.75 -14.80 5.00
CA GLU A 13 9.63 -14.12 4.35
C GLU A 13 9.26 -12.83 5.08
N TRP A 14 9.34 -12.82 6.41
CA TRP A 14 9.10 -11.60 7.22
C TRP A 14 10.13 -10.53 6.90
N ASN A 15 11.43 -10.88 6.85
CA ASN A 15 12.50 -9.98 6.49
C ASN A 15 12.30 -9.44 5.07
N SER A 16 11.99 -10.29 4.11
CA SER A 16 11.70 -9.89 2.73
C SER A 16 10.52 -8.90 2.64
N MET A 17 9.44 -9.12 3.40
CA MET A 17 8.32 -8.18 3.45
C MET A 17 8.72 -6.82 4.03
N VAL A 18 9.53 -6.78 5.07
CA VAL A 18 10.05 -5.54 5.65
C VAL A 18 10.96 -4.83 4.66
N ASP A 19 11.86 -5.56 4.02
CA ASP A 19 12.80 -5.00 3.04
C ASP A 19 12.07 -4.38 1.85
N VAL A 20 11.11 -5.08 1.28
CA VAL A 20 10.37 -4.58 0.11
C VAL A 20 9.35 -3.51 0.49
N ASN A 21 8.51 -3.77 1.49
CA ASN A 21 7.34 -2.93 1.75
C ASN A 21 7.64 -1.70 2.62
N ILE A 22 8.67 -1.75 3.48
CA ILE A 22 9.06 -0.62 4.33
C ILE A 22 10.33 0.05 3.79
N LYS A 23 11.44 -0.68 3.71
CA LYS A 23 12.70 -0.08 3.24
C LYS A 23 12.62 0.37 1.78
N GLY A 24 11.89 -0.38 0.92
CA GLY A 24 11.63 0.01 -0.46
C GLY A 24 10.89 1.35 -0.55
N VAL A 25 9.87 1.57 0.28
CA VAL A 25 9.14 2.84 0.35
C VAL A 25 10.05 3.97 0.85
N LEU A 26 10.80 3.74 1.93
CA LEU A 26 11.76 4.72 2.46
C LEU A 26 12.82 5.11 1.43
N ASN A 27 13.35 4.13 0.69
CA ASN A 27 14.33 4.38 -0.38
C ASN A 27 13.71 5.21 -1.52
N GLY A 28 12.46 4.94 -1.90
CA GLY A 28 11.73 5.73 -2.89
C GLY A 28 11.53 7.16 -2.44
N ILE A 29 11.09 7.38 -1.20
CA ILE A 29 10.95 8.72 -0.60
C ILE A 29 12.31 9.44 -0.58
N ALA A 30 13.35 8.79 -0.08
CA ALA A 30 14.70 9.37 0.01
C ALA A 30 15.26 9.80 -1.35
N ALA A 31 14.92 9.06 -2.42
CA ALA A 31 15.40 9.37 -3.76
C ALA A 31 14.76 10.63 -4.35
N VAL A 32 13.50 10.95 -4.03
CA VAL A 32 12.76 12.05 -4.65
C VAL A 32 12.60 13.27 -3.75
N LEU A 33 12.59 13.08 -2.44
CA LEU A 33 12.29 14.13 -1.46
C LEU A 33 13.19 15.36 -1.57
N PRO A 34 14.52 15.25 -1.73
CA PRO A 34 15.38 16.43 -1.88
C PRO A 34 15.01 17.30 -3.09
N THR A 35 14.68 16.65 -4.22
CA THR A 35 14.28 17.34 -5.44
C THR A 35 12.93 18.03 -5.25
N PHE A 36 11.93 17.32 -4.73
CA PHE A 36 10.60 17.86 -4.51
C PHE A 36 10.58 19.01 -3.50
N THR A 37 11.39 18.91 -2.43
CA THR A 37 11.57 20.00 -1.45
C THR A 37 12.18 21.23 -2.10
N SER A 38 13.22 21.07 -2.92
CA SER A 38 13.88 22.18 -3.61
C SER A 38 12.97 22.88 -4.61
N GLN A 39 12.16 22.13 -5.35
CA GLN A 39 11.22 22.69 -6.33
C GLN A 39 9.89 23.15 -5.71
N LYS A 40 9.67 22.88 -4.41
CA LYS A 40 8.42 23.14 -3.68
C LYS A 40 7.17 22.60 -4.38
N SER A 41 7.30 21.43 -4.95
CA SER A 41 6.25 20.75 -5.70
C SER A 41 6.60 19.28 -5.86
N GLY A 42 5.62 18.40 -5.77
CA GLY A 42 5.78 16.96 -5.97
C GLY A 42 4.52 16.20 -5.57
N HIS A 43 4.43 14.95 -5.99
CA HIS A 43 3.36 14.06 -5.56
C HIS A 43 3.92 12.67 -5.32
N ILE A 44 3.85 12.19 -4.09
CA ILE A 44 4.26 10.84 -3.70
C ILE A 44 3.02 10.02 -3.44
N ILE A 45 2.80 8.99 -4.25
CA ILE A 45 1.69 8.06 -4.11
C ILE A 45 2.23 6.69 -3.75
N THR A 46 1.76 6.11 -2.65
CA THR A 46 2.24 4.82 -2.15
C THR A 46 1.11 3.81 -2.01
N THR A 47 1.39 2.58 -2.42
CA THR A 47 0.42 1.48 -2.32
C THR A 47 0.56 0.75 -0.99
N SER A 48 -0.43 0.95 -0.11
CA SER A 48 -0.65 0.13 1.08
C SER A 48 -1.56 -1.08 0.72
N SER A 49 -2.60 -1.31 1.48
CA SER A 49 -3.61 -2.35 1.30
C SER A 49 -4.74 -2.12 2.31
N VAL A 50 -5.90 -2.71 2.12
CA VAL A 50 -6.91 -2.85 3.19
C VAL A 50 -6.34 -3.58 4.42
N ALA A 51 -5.27 -4.37 4.26
CA ALA A 51 -4.48 -4.95 5.35
C ALA A 51 -3.74 -3.89 6.21
N GLY A 52 -3.57 -2.67 5.71
CA GLY A 52 -3.08 -1.51 6.46
C GLY A 52 -4.19 -0.76 7.22
N LEU A 53 -5.44 -1.22 7.16
CA LEU A 53 -6.60 -0.65 7.84
C LEU A 53 -7.26 -1.63 8.79
N LYS A 54 -7.11 -2.94 8.56
CA LYS A 54 -7.76 -3.99 9.30
C LYS A 54 -6.84 -5.20 9.46
N ALA A 55 -6.71 -5.66 10.70
CA ALA A 55 -5.96 -6.89 11.01
C ALA A 55 -6.79 -8.14 10.69
N TYR A 56 -6.12 -9.21 10.28
CA TYR A 56 -6.72 -10.53 10.02
C TYR A 56 -5.71 -11.65 10.31
N PRO A 57 -6.18 -12.85 10.70
CA PRO A 57 -5.30 -14.00 10.92
C PRO A 57 -4.48 -14.35 9.67
N GLY A 58 -3.22 -14.73 9.85
CA GLY A 58 -2.28 -15.04 8.77
C GLY A 58 -1.61 -13.82 8.10
N GLY A 59 -2.15 -12.61 8.30
CA GLY A 59 -1.62 -11.38 7.71
C GLY A 59 -0.75 -10.52 8.63
N ALA A 60 -0.21 -11.06 9.71
CA ALA A 60 0.43 -10.27 10.77
C ALA A 60 1.57 -9.38 10.26
N VAL A 61 2.58 -9.95 9.60
CA VAL A 61 3.75 -9.18 9.16
C VAL A 61 3.41 -8.35 7.92
N TYR A 62 2.69 -8.91 6.95
CA TYR A 62 2.20 -8.14 5.81
C TYR A 62 1.38 -6.94 6.26
N GLY A 63 0.38 -7.16 7.12
CA GLY A 63 -0.42 -6.09 7.70
C GLY A 63 0.43 -5.03 8.39
N ALA A 64 1.36 -5.44 9.27
CA ALA A 64 2.26 -4.52 9.97
C ALA A 64 3.05 -3.64 8.99
N THR A 65 3.58 -4.21 7.87
CA THR A 65 4.27 -3.40 6.86
C THR A 65 3.33 -2.39 6.19
N LYS A 66 2.07 -2.75 5.95
CA LYS A 66 1.08 -1.87 5.31
C LYS A 66 0.55 -0.79 6.26
N TRP A 67 0.46 -1.06 7.57
CA TRP A 67 0.22 -0.05 8.61
C TRP A 67 1.39 0.93 8.71
N ALA A 68 2.65 0.45 8.65
CA ALA A 68 3.83 1.31 8.64
C ALA A 68 3.83 2.28 7.45
N VAL A 69 3.46 1.82 6.25
CA VAL A 69 3.32 2.69 5.07
C VAL A 69 2.30 3.81 5.30
N ARG A 70 1.17 3.49 5.93
CA ARG A 70 0.15 4.49 6.28
C ARG A 70 0.72 5.60 7.16
N ASP A 71 1.40 5.22 8.24
CA ASP A 71 2.02 6.15 9.19
C ASP A 71 3.07 7.03 8.50
N LEU A 72 4.00 6.41 7.77
CA LEU A 72 5.04 7.12 7.04
C LEU A 72 4.49 8.20 6.10
N MET A 73 3.44 7.88 5.35
CA MET A 73 2.87 8.82 4.39
C MET A 73 2.09 9.94 5.05
N GLU A 74 1.41 9.69 6.16
CA GLU A 74 0.70 10.73 6.90
C GLU A 74 1.70 11.68 7.60
N VAL A 75 2.77 11.16 8.18
CA VAL A 75 3.84 11.99 8.76
C VAL A 75 4.48 12.86 7.67
N LEU A 76 4.81 12.29 6.52
CA LEU A 76 5.37 13.05 5.39
C LEU A 76 4.44 14.18 4.92
N ARG A 77 3.12 13.93 4.89
CA ARG A 77 2.13 14.95 4.57
C ARG A 77 2.15 16.11 5.58
N MET A 78 2.20 15.76 6.86
CA MET A 78 2.23 16.76 7.95
C MET A 78 3.51 17.61 7.91
N GLU A 79 4.66 16.97 7.72
CA GLU A 79 5.96 17.64 7.58
C GLU A 79 5.99 18.55 6.36
N SER A 80 5.49 18.08 5.20
CA SER A 80 5.37 18.90 4.00
C SER A 80 4.55 20.19 4.24
N ALA A 81 3.44 20.09 4.97
CA ALA A 81 2.63 21.24 5.32
C ALA A 81 3.36 22.20 6.27
N GLN A 82 4.05 21.67 7.29
CA GLN A 82 4.80 22.47 8.25
C GLN A 82 5.97 23.21 7.61
N GLU A 83 6.68 22.57 6.69
CA GLU A 83 7.86 23.09 6.01
C GLU A 83 7.52 23.88 4.74
N SER A 84 6.24 23.96 4.37
CA SER A 84 5.76 24.63 3.16
C SER A 84 6.47 24.15 1.88
N THR A 85 6.65 22.83 1.77
CA THR A 85 7.26 22.20 0.60
C THR A 85 6.28 21.95 -0.53
N ASN A 86 4.96 22.04 -0.27
CA ASN A 86 3.87 21.78 -1.21
C ASN A 86 3.91 20.38 -1.85
N ILE A 87 4.52 19.41 -1.18
CA ILE A 87 4.55 18.02 -1.65
C ILE A 87 3.21 17.38 -1.28
N ARG A 88 2.48 16.92 -2.28
CA ARG A 88 1.27 16.12 -2.09
C ARG A 88 1.63 14.68 -1.77
N THR A 89 0.83 14.04 -0.94
CA THR A 89 0.99 12.62 -0.61
C THR A 89 -0.34 11.89 -0.73
N ALA A 90 -0.31 10.65 -1.22
CA ALA A 90 -1.51 9.80 -1.22
C ALA A 90 -1.16 8.36 -0.86
N THR A 91 -2.00 7.74 -0.03
CA THR A 91 -1.92 6.30 0.28
C THR A 91 -3.11 5.56 -0.29
N ILE A 92 -2.84 4.54 -1.10
CA ILE A 92 -3.87 3.70 -1.71
C ILE A 92 -4.02 2.43 -0.88
N TYR A 93 -5.25 2.02 -0.62
CA TYR A 93 -5.60 0.78 0.07
C TYR A 93 -6.42 -0.15 -0.86
N PRO A 94 -5.76 -0.88 -1.76
CA PRO A 94 -6.48 -1.86 -2.59
C PRO A 94 -6.98 -3.05 -1.75
N ALA A 95 -8.19 -3.52 -2.08
CA ALA A 95 -8.72 -4.79 -1.61
C ALA A 95 -8.36 -5.92 -2.62
N ALA A 96 -9.31 -6.76 -3.05
CA ALA A 96 -9.03 -7.84 -4.01
C ALA A 96 -8.86 -7.29 -5.43
N ILE A 97 -7.62 -7.15 -5.87
CA ILE A 97 -7.23 -6.72 -7.22
C ILE A 97 -6.44 -7.83 -7.90
N ASN A 98 -6.89 -8.28 -9.07
CA ASN A 98 -6.27 -9.39 -9.82
C ASN A 98 -4.88 -8.99 -10.34
N THR A 99 -3.86 -9.52 -9.69
CA THR A 99 -2.44 -9.35 -10.02
C THR A 99 -1.67 -10.60 -9.62
N GLU A 100 -0.40 -10.68 -9.96
CA GLU A 100 0.51 -11.78 -9.57
C GLU A 100 0.87 -11.77 -8.08
N LEU A 101 0.27 -10.90 -7.26
CA LEU A 101 0.58 -10.79 -5.84
C LEU A 101 0.32 -12.09 -5.07
N LEU A 102 -0.68 -12.87 -5.47
CA LEU A 102 -1.01 -14.15 -4.84
C LEU A 102 0.08 -15.22 -5.04
N ASP A 103 0.83 -15.16 -6.13
CA ASP A 103 1.91 -16.11 -6.44
C ASP A 103 3.04 -16.09 -5.40
N THR A 104 3.09 -15.03 -4.59
CA THR A 104 4.06 -14.88 -3.50
C THR A 104 3.66 -15.59 -2.21
N ILE A 105 2.46 -16.17 -2.11
CA ILE A 105 1.98 -16.87 -0.91
C ILE A 105 2.49 -18.31 -0.93
N THR A 106 3.33 -18.66 0.02
CA THR A 106 3.96 -19.99 0.13
C THR A 106 3.16 -20.96 1.00
N ASP A 107 2.32 -20.46 1.92
CA ASP A 107 1.41 -21.31 2.70
C ASP A 107 0.27 -21.78 1.83
N LYS A 108 0.15 -23.10 1.66
CA LYS A 108 -0.79 -23.72 0.73
C LYS A 108 -2.25 -23.44 1.10
N SER A 109 -2.59 -23.54 2.37
CA SER A 109 -3.96 -23.32 2.86
C SER A 109 -4.40 -21.88 2.67
N ILE A 110 -3.51 -20.94 2.99
CA ILE A 110 -3.77 -19.50 2.80
C ILE A 110 -3.82 -19.17 1.30
N SER A 111 -2.94 -19.72 0.50
CA SER A 111 -2.92 -19.52 -0.96
C SER A 111 -4.25 -19.98 -1.59
N GLU A 112 -4.73 -21.17 -1.27
CA GLU A 112 -6.00 -21.70 -1.77
C GLU A 112 -7.19 -20.80 -1.37
N GLY A 113 -7.25 -20.39 -0.10
CA GLY A 113 -8.31 -19.49 0.40
C GLY A 113 -8.29 -18.11 -0.26
N MET A 114 -7.09 -17.54 -0.45
CA MET A 114 -6.93 -16.25 -1.12
C MET A 114 -7.26 -16.35 -2.62
N THR A 115 -6.85 -17.43 -3.29
CA THR A 115 -7.20 -17.65 -4.70
C THR A 115 -8.72 -17.70 -4.88
N ALA A 116 -9.43 -18.48 -4.07
CA ALA A 116 -10.90 -18.56 -4.13
C ALA A 116 -11.56 -17.19 -3.88
N LEU A 117 -11.02 -16.39 -2.93
CA LEU A 117 -11.53 -15.04 -2.66
C LEU A 117 -11.32 -14.12 -3.87
N TYR A 118 -10.15 -14.16 -4.52
CA TYR A 118 -9.86 -13.33 -5.67
C TYR A 118 -10.62 -13.79 -6.94
N GLU A 119 -10.84 -15.09 -7.13
CA GLU A 119 -11.70 -15.60 -8.18
C GLU A 119 -13.15 -15.11 -8.02
N GLN A 120 -13.63 -15.03 -6.78
CA GLN A 120 -15.00 -14.59 -6.48
C GLN A 120 -15.17 -13.07 -6.58
N TYR A 121 -14.20 -12.29 -6.11
CA TYR A 121 -14.36 -10.85 -5.92
C TYR A 121 -13.38 -9.99 -6.72
N GLY A 122 -12.26 -10.53 -7.17
CA GLY A 122 -11.16 -9.75 -7.75
C GLY A 122 -11.57 -8.89 -8.95
N ILE A 123 -11.16 -7.64 -8.94
CA ILE A 123 -11.35 -6.69 -10.04
C ILE A 123 -10.04 -6.40 -10.76
N ALA A 124 -10.13 -5.90 -11.98
CA ALA A 124 -8.96 -5.61 -12.80
C ALA A 124 -8.13 -4.43 -12.25
N PRO A 125 -6.78 -4.47 -12.39
CA PRO A 125 -5.88 -3.46 -11.83
C PRO A 125 -6.03 -2.06 -12.44
N ASP A 126 -6.57 -1.92 -13.63
CA ASP A 126 -6.89 -0.64 -14.25
C ASP A 126 -7.87 0.21 -13.42
N ARG A 127 -8.69 -0.41 -12.57
CA ARG A 127 -9.55 0.30 -11.61
C ARG A 127 -8.72 1.12 -10.61
N VAL A 128 -7.61 0.55 -10.15
CA VAL A 128 -6.66 1.26 -9.27
C VAL A 128 -5.94 2.35 -10.05
N ALA A 129 -5.47 2.05 -11.26
CA ALA A 129 -4.78 3.02 -12.11
C ALA A 129 -5.64 4.26 -12.42
N ASN A 130 -6.95 4.09 -12.66
CA ASN A 130 -7.86 5.21 -12.89
C ASN A 130 -7.98 6.13 -11.67
N ILE A 131 -7.99 5.58 -10.45
CA ILE A 131 -8.02 6.40 -9.23
C ILE A 131 -6.68 7.11 -8.99
N VAL A 132 -5.57 6.46 -9.31
CA VAL A 132 -4.25 7.11 -9.27
C VAL A 132 -4.21 8.30 -10.23
N ALA A 133 -4.68 8.11 -11.48
CA ALA A 133 -4.78 9.19 -12.46
C ALA A 133 -5.66 10.33 -11.95
N PHE A 134 -6.82 10.02 -11.37
CA PHE A 134 -7.71 11.01 -10.76
C PHE A 134 -6.99 11.81 -9.64
N ALA A 135 -6.21 11.14 -8.77
CA ALA A 135 -5.48 11.82 -7.70
C ALA A 135 -4.37 12.74 -8.24
N ILE A 136 -3.70 12.33 -9.33
CA ILE A 136 -2.66 13.14 -9.98
C ILE A 136 -3.27 14.40 -10.62
N ASP A 137 -4.42 14.28 -11.25
CA ASP A 137 -5.10 15.34 -12.01
C ASP A 137 -5.74 16.42 -11.12
N GLN A 138 -5.70 16.29 -9.80
CA GLN A 138 -6.22 17.32 -8.91
C GLN A 138 -5.31 18.56 -8.90
N PRO A 139 -5.90 19.76 -8.65
CA PRO A 139 -5.15 21.00 -8.49
C PRO A 139 -4.02 20.89 -7.44
N GLU A 140 -2.95 21.65 -7.62
CA GLU A 140 -1.77 21.58 -6.75
C GLU A 140 -2.03 21.91 -5.29
N ASP A 141 -3.08 22.68 -5.00
CA ASP A 141 -3.53 23.05 -3.65
C ASP A 141 -4.44 21.99 -3.01
N THR A 142 -4.73 20.90 -3.74
CA THR A 142 -5.62 19.82 -3.29
C THR A 142 -4.85 18.54 -3.06
N ASN A 143 -4.89 18.02 -1.83
CA ASN A 143 -4.29 16.74 -1.47
C ASN A 143 -5.38 15.68 -1.22
N ILE A 144 -5.25 14.53 -1.87
CA ILE A 144 -6.06 13.35 -1.57
C ILE A 144 -5.21 12.45 -0.67
N ASN A 145 -5.47 12.48 0.64
CA ASN A 145 -4.60 11.80 1.63
C ASN A 145 -4.67 10.28 1.52
N GLU A 146 -5.88 9.76 1.43
CA GLU A 146 -6.12 8.31 1.46
C GLU A 146 -7.31 7.94 0.57
N PHE A 147 -7.23 6.80 -0.11
CA PHE A 147 -8.38 6.23 -0.77
C PHE A 147 -8.34 4.70 -0.78
N THR A 148 -9.48 4.11 -0.47
CA THR A 148 -9.68 2.67 -0.45
C THR A 148 -10.42 2.24 -1.70
N ILE A 149 -9.92 1.20 -2.39
CA ILE A 149 -10.49 0.71 -3.64
C ILE A 149 -10.70 -0.79 -3.52
N GLY A 150 -11.90 -1.23 -3.79
CA GLY A 150 -12.21 -2.65 -3.79
C GLY A 150 -13.44 -2.99 -4.58
N PRO A 151 -13.69 -4.28 -4.79
CA PRO A 151 -14.91 -4.76 -5.43
C PRO A 151 -16.14 -4.36 -4.62
N THR A 152 -17.19 -3.91 -5.30
CA THR A 152 -18.46 -3.55 -4.64
C THR A 152 -19.15 -4.76 -3.98
N SER A 153 -18.83 -5.96 -4.45
CA SER A 153 -19.38 -7.23 -3.96
C SER A 153 -18.59 -7.84 -2.79
N GLN A 154 -17.37 -7.37 -2.51
CA GLN A 154 -16.54 -7.92 -1.44
C GLN A 154 -16.97 -7.38 -0.07
N PRO A 155 -17.49 -8.21 0.85
CA PRO A 155 -17.75 -7.82 2.23
C PRO A 155 -16.45 -7.79 3.02
N TRP A 156 -16.08 -6.64 3.58
CA TRP A 156 -14.83 -6.48 4.35
C TRP A 156 -14.91 -5.41 5.44
#